data_89eb20aee5fb1389b7b213d0ab426c3b
#
_entry.id   89eb20aee5fb1389b7b213d0ab426c3b
#
_cell.length_a   1.000
_cell.length_b   1.000
_cell.length_c   1.000
_cell.angle_alpha   90.00
_cell.angle_beta   90.00
_cell.angle_gamma   90.00
#
_symmetry.space_group_name_H-M   'P 1'
#
loop_
_entity.id
_entity.type
_entity.pdbx_description
1 polymer ?
#
loop_
_entity_poly.entity_id
_entity_poly.type
_entity_poly.pdbx_seq_one_letter_code
_entity_poly.pdbx_strand_id
1 'polypeptide(L)'
;MEPLSWYFIAAAFPVAAIALFLLGGILPPSLIVLLFIYCLLICPTSLVIGIVESVRRRRGPVVHEVPQGMALYPSLIQVRVRRYSFAFGITAGPISLIAELALQVPIVHAIIHILCGFLLSAISFMLYVSNPWRPSSVHRGPFIVLSPDHMEIHPLTDSSPTPIPWDMHPRIEGFTAEDDIFFPCMLMHISADGLDEDLVFDMTGSPMRFVLLRRLIDYFVDKPEERAKLGRPEGAQLVRSLLTAP
;
A
#
# COMPACT_ATOMS: atom_id res chain seq x y z
N MET A 1 3.59 5.15 1.54
CA MET A 1 3.50 6.10 2.69
C MET A 1 4.49 5.69 3.77
N GLU A 2 5.12 6.65 4.42
CA GLU A 2 5.98 6.35 5.56
C GLU A 2 5.14 5.97 6.80
N PRO A 3 5.63 5.11 7.72
CA PRO A 3 4.89 4.76 8.94
C PRO A 3 4.50 6.00 9.75
N LEU A 4 5.31 7.06 9.67
CA LEU A 4 5.07 8.32 10.37
C LEU A 4 3.74 8.98 9.96
N SER A 5 3.35 8.89 8.68
CA SER A 5 2.08 9.44 8.21
C SER A 5 0.87 8.76 8.83
N TRP A 6 0.95 7.46 9.13
CA TRP A 6 -0.14 6.74 9.80
C TRP A 6 -0.28 7.14 11.27
N TYR A 7 0.83 7.36 11.98
CA TYR A 7 0.79 7.89 13.35
C TYR A 7 0.27 9.32 13.38
N PHE A 8 0.64 10.14 12.38
CA PHE A 8 0.11 11.50 12.26
C PHE A 8 -1.40 11.50 12.05
N ILE A 9 -1.93 10.66 11.15
CA ILE A 9 -3.37 10.50 10.94
C ILE A 9 -4.05 10.04 12.23
N ALA A 10 -3.50 9.03 12.91
CA ALA A 10 -4.04 8.52 14.18
C ALA A 10 -4.10 9.57 15.28
N ALA A 11 -3.18 10.53 15.30
CA ALA A 11 -3.14 11.63 16.26
C ALA A 11 -3.98 12.84 15.84
N ALA A 12 -3.97 13.21 14.58
CA ALA A 12 -4.66 14.39 14.06
C ALA A 12 -6.18 14.30 14.18
N PHE A 13 -6.76 13.10 13.94
CA PHE A 13 -8.21 12.91 14.03
C PHE A 13 -8.79 13.13 15.43
N PRO A 14 -8.24 12.57 16.53
CA PRO A 14 -8.73 12.87 17.87
C PRO A 14 -8.60 14.37 18.24
N VAL A 15 -7.50 15.00 17.84
CA VAL A 15 -7.29 16.44 18.07
C VAL A 15 -8.35 17.26 17.34
N ALA A 16 -8.62 16.94 16.07
CA ALA A 16 -9.67 17.59 15.31
C ALA A 16 -11.06 17.34 15.94
N ALA A 17 -11.36 16.12 16.40
CA ALA A 17 -12.63 15.80 17.07
C ALA A 17 -12.80 16.56 18.37
N ILE A 18 -11.75 16.69 19.19
CA ILE A 18 -11.76 17.50 20.43
C ILE A 18 -11.98 18.96 20.09
N ALA A 19 -11.27 19.51 19.11
CA ALA A 19 -11.44 20.88 18.66
C ALA A 19 -12.89 21.15 18.19
N LEU A 20 -13.46 20.24 17.40
CA LEU A 20 -14.85 20.32 16.95
C LEU A 20 -15.84 20.20 18.11
N PHE A 21 -15.57 19.37 19.12
CA PHE A 21 -16.39 19.26 20.32
C PHE A 21 -16.35 20.54 21.15
N LEU A 22 -15.19 21.18 21.29
CA LEU A 22 -15.05 22.48 21.98
C LEU A 22 -15.77 23.60 21.21
N LEU A 23 -15.90 23.48 19.89
CA LEU A 23 -16.67 24.35 19.01
C LEU A 23 -18.15 23.94 18.94
N GLY A 24 -18.59 22.99 19.75
CA GLY A 24 -19.90 22.32 19.69
C GLY A 24 -21.12 23.23 19.91
N GLY A 25 -20.92 24.49 20.38
CA GLY A 25 -21.95 25.50 20.32
C GLY A 25 -22.27 26.02 18.90
N ILE A 26 -21.44 25.69 17.91
CA ILE A 26 -21.51 26.14 16.51
C ILE A 26 -21.94 25.00 15.57
N LEU A 27 -21.63 23.74 15.96
CA LEU A 27 -21.88 22.57 15.12
C LEU A 27 -23.11 21.78 15.59
N PRO A 28 -23.89 21.21 14.67
CA PRO A 28 -25.00 20.33 15.02
C PRO A 28 -24.51 19.08 15.78
N PRO A 29 -25.24 18.63 16.82
CA PRO A 29 -24.87 17.44 17.59
C PRO A 29 -24.66 16.18 16.75
N SER A 30 -25.45 15.98 15.71
CA SER A 30 -25.35 14.86 14.77
C SER A 30 -24.01 14.82 14.03
N LEU A 31 -23.49 15.98 13.61
CA LEU A 31 -22.19 16.07 12.96
C LEU A 31 -21.07 15.71 13.95
N ILE A 32 -21.19 16.13 15.21
CA ILE A 32 -20.24 15.78 16.26
C ILE A 32 -20.21 14.26 16.49
N VAL A 33 -21.39 13.65 16.60
CA VAL A 33 -21.52 12.19 16.77
C VAL A 33 -20.94 11.44 15.56
N LEU A 34 -21.23 11.87 14.35
CA LEU A 34 -20.69 11.29 13.13
C LEU A 34 -19.17 11.36 13.11
N LEU A 35 -18.59 12.53 13.37
CA LEU A 35 -17.14 12.73 13.44
C LEU A 35 -16.51 11.86 14.54
N PHE A 36 -17.17 11.73 15.69
CA PHE A 36 -16.70 10.89 16.78
C PHE A 36 -16.68 9.40 16.38
N ILE A 37 -17.73 8.89 15.71
CA ILE A 37 -17.79 7.52 15.17
C ILE A 37 -16.63 7.30 14.17
N TYR A 38 -16.41 8.24 13.25
CA TYR A 38 -15.29 8.14 12.31
C TYR A 38 -13.92 8.17 12.98
N CYS A 39 -13.74 9.00 14.01
CA CYS A 39 -12.51 9.00 14.80
C CYS A 39 -12.28 7.65 15.49
N LEU A 40 -13.30 7.07 16.12
CA LEU A 40 -13.21 5.75 16.77
C LEU A 40 -12.85 4.62 15.82
N LEU A 41 -13.13 4.76 14.53
CA LEU A 41 -12.83 3.74 13.54
C LEU A 41 -11.51 3.99 12.81
N ILE A 42 -11.23 5.23 12.43
CA ILE A 42 -10.02 5.59 11.67
C ILE A 42 -8.77 5.56 12.55
N CYS A 43 -8.84 6.08 13.78
CA CYS A 43 -7.67 6.20 14.64
C CYS A 43 -7.05 4.85 15.02
N PRO A 44 -7.80 3.87 15.56
CA PRO A 44 -7.24 2.56 15.87
C PRO A 44 -6.74 1.84 14.63
N THR A 45 -7.46 1.95 13.51
CA THR A 45 -7.06 1.32 12.25
C THR A 45 -5.74 1.90 11.76
N SER A 46 -5.60 3.23 11.72
CA SER A 46 -4.36 3.90 11.32
C SER A 46 -3.20 3.58 12.25
N LEU A 47 -3.46 3.50 13.57
CA LEU A 47 -2.45 3.12 14.55
C LEU A 47 -1.96 1.69 14.35
N VAL A 48 -2.86 0.73 14.19
CA VAL A 48 -2.52 -0.68 13.94
C VAL A 48 -1.69 -0.81 12.66
N ILE A 49 -2.06 -0.11 11.61
CA ILE A 49 -1.31 -0.10 10.34
C ILE A 49 0.09 0.47 10.54
N GLY A 50 0.20 1.63 11.21
CA GLY A 50 1.48 2.25 11.52
C GLY A 50 2.40 1.30 12.30
N ILE A 51 1.86 0.61 13.31
CA ILE A 51 2.61 -0.39 14.10
C ILE A 51 3.05 -1.56 13.21
N VAL A 52 2.12 -2.17 12.48
CA VAL A 52 2.42 -3.33 11.62
C VAL A 52 3.47 -2.98 10.56
N GLU A 53 3.33 -1.81 9.92
CA GLU A 53 4.30 -1.36 8.92
C GLU A 53 5.68 -1.05 9.56
N SER A 54 5.71 -0.46 10.77
CA SER A 54 6.94 -0.20 11.49
C SER A 54 7.67 -1.49 11.89
N VAL A 55 6.93 -2.47 12.41
CA VAL A 55 7.48 -3.79 12.78
C VAL A 55 8.01 -4.50 11.54
N ARG A 56 7.27 -4.46 10.45
CA ARG A 56 7.67 -5.09 9.20
C ARG A 56 8.94 -4.47 8.62
N ARG A 57 9.05 -3.12 8.62
CA ARG A 57 10.26 -2.44 8.15
C ARG A 57 11.51 -2.81 8.96
N ARG A 58 11.34 -3.09 10.26
CA ARG A 58 12.44 -3.56 11.12
C ARG A 58 12.84 -5.00 10.85
N ARG A 59 11.89 -5.85 10.47
CA ARG A 59 12.14 -7.28 10.21
C ARG A 59 12.68 -7.56 8.82
N GLY A 60 12.60 -6.60 7.91
CA GLY A 60 12.94 -6.78 6.50
C GLY A 60 11.94 -7.68 5.74
N PRO A 61 12.17 -7.86 4.44
CA PRO A 61 11.33 -8.73 3.62
C PRO A 61 11.56 -10.21 3.96
N VAL A 62 10.50 -11.00 3.83
CA VAL A 62 10.58 -12.45 4.00
C VAL A 62 11.01 -13.07 2.69
N VAL A 63 12.12 -13.81 2.73
CA VAL A 63 12.69 -14.55 1.60
C VAL A 63 12.26 -16.00 1.69
N HIS A 64 11.59 -16.49 0.67
CA HIS A 64 11.17 -17.88 0.53
C HIS A 64 11.99 -18.58 -0.55
N GLU A 65 12.35 -19.83 -0.29
CA GLU A 65 12.94 -20.68 -1.31
C GLU A 65 11.81 -21.23 -2.20
N VAL A 66 12.01 -21.15 -3.51
CA VAL A 66 11.12 -21.72 -4.52
C VAL A 66 11.95 -22.59 -5.47
N PRO A 67 11.37 -23.52 -6.21
CA PRO A 67 12.13 -24.41 -7.09
C PRO A 67 13.02 -23.70 -8.10
N GLN A 68 12.65 -22.46 -8.47
CA GLN A 68 13.36 -21.66 -9.47
C GLN A 68 14.41 -20.72 -8.85
N GLY A 69 14.42 -20.54 -7.52
CA GLY A 69 15.32 -19.57 -6.86
C GLY A 69 14.79 -19.02 -5.54
N MET A 70 14.91 -17.71 -5.37
CA MET A 70 14.47 -17.00 -4.17
C MET A 70 13.31 -16.08 -4.47
N ALA A 71 12.20 -16.23 -3.75
CA ALA A 71 10.99 -15.44 -3.92
C ALA A 71 10.78 -14.45 -2.78
N LEU A 72 10.35 -13.25 -3.15
CA LEU A 72 10.00 -12.15 -2.25
C LEU A 72 8.52 -11.81 -2.47
N TYR A 73 7.72 -12.00 -1.41
CA TYR A 73 6.27 -11.83 -1.52
C TYR A 73 5.82 -10.41 -1.21
N PRO A 74 4.77 -9.93 -1.90
CA PRO A 74 4.31 -8.56 -1.76
C PRO A 74 3.71 -8.26 -0.39
N SER A 75 3.73 -6.99 -0.02
CA SER A 75 2.98 -6.48 1.10
C SER A 75 1.57 -6.10 0.70
N LEU A 76 0.63 -6.90 1.10
CA LEU A 76 -0.79 -6.62 0.86
C LEU A 76 -1.41 -5.66 1.90
N ILE A 77 -0.62 -5.14 2.84
CA ILE A 77 -1.14 -4.25 3.89
C ILE A 77 -1.73 -2.98 3.30
N GLN A 78 -0.98 -2.29 2.41
CA GLN A 78 -1.45 -1.05 1.79
C GLN A 78 -2.73 -1.28 0.98
N VAL A 79 -2.77 -2.38 0.23
CA VAL A 79 -3.95 -2.80 -0.55
C VAL A 79 -5.16 -3.03 0.36
N ARG A 80 -4.97 -3.78 1.46
CA ARG A 80 -6.03 -4.07 2.44
C ARG A 80 -6.53 -2.80 3.10
N VAL A 81 -5.63 -1.92 3.51
CA VAL A 81 -5.99 -0.65 4.17
C VAL A 81 -6.85 0.22 3.28
N ARG A 82 -6.41 0.47 2.05
CA ARG A 82 -7.20 1.27 1.09
C ARG A 82 -8.58 0.66 0.90
N ARG A 83 -8.64 -0.66 0.73
CA ARG A 83 -9.92 -1.36 0.60
C ARG A 83 -10.83 -1.13 1.80
N TYR A 84 -10.30 -1.28 3.01
CA TYR A 84 -11.10 -1.05 4.23
C TYR A 84 -11.51 0.41 4.37
N SER A 85 -10.65 1.36 4.02
CA SER A 85 -10.99 2.78 4.07
C SER A 85 -12.15 3.13 3.13
N PHE A 86 -12.15 2.62 1.90
CA PHE A 86 -13.26 2.84 0.97
C PHE A 86 -14.52 2.09 1.40
N ALA A 87 -14.40 0.81 1.79
CA ALA A 87 -15.56 0.05 2.30
C ALA A 87 -16.20 0.75 3.50
N PHE A 88 -15.37 1.34 4.36
CA PHE A 88 -15.84 2.11 5.50
C PHE A 88 -16.52 3.42 5.05
N GLY A 89 -15.95 4.15 4.09
CA GLY A 89 -16.58 5.35 3.53
C GLY A 89 -17.98 5.10 2.95
N ILE A 90 -18.25 3.91 2.40
CA ILE A 90 -19.57 3.51 1.90
C ILE A 90 -20.62 3.51 3.01
N THR A 91 -20.24 3.28 4.26
CA THR A 91 -21.18 3.28 5.40
C THR A 91 -21.60 4.68 5.86
N ALA A 92 -20.99 5.75 5.33
CA ALA A 92 -21.23 7.13 5.77
C ALA A 92 -22.71 7.55 5.65
N GLY A 93 -23.34 7.26 4.51
CA GLY A 93 -24.76 7.59 4.28
C GLY A 93 -25.70 6.88 5.26
N PRO A 94 -25.68 5.54 5.34
CA PRO A 94 -26.47 4.80 6.32
C PRO A 94 -26.24 5.24 7.77
N ILE A 95 -24.97 5.48 8.17
CA ILE A 95 -24.66 5.95 9.52
C ILE A 95 -25.23 7.35 9.77
N SER A 96 -25.10 8.27 8.80
CA SER A 96 -25.69 9.60 8.91
C SER A 96 -27.21 9.53 9.09
N LEU A 97 -27.89 8.72 8.29
CA LEU A 97 -29.33 8.54 8.41
C LEU A 97 -29.76 8.03 9.80
N ILE A 98 -29.07 7.00 10.30
CA ILE A 98 -29.37 6.42 11.62
C ILE A 98 -29.10 7.44 12.72
N ALA A 99 -28.00 8.19 12.64
CA ALA A 99 -27.65 9.20 13.62
C ALA A 99 -28.69 10.33 13.69
N GLU A 100 -29.14 10.82 12.54
CA GLU A 100 -30.15 11.87 12.47
C GLU A 100 -31.52 11.42 13.03
N LEU A 101 -31.94 10.20 12.72
CA LEU A 101 -33.17 9.61 13.27
C LEU A 101 -33.08 9.41 14.79
N ALA A 102 -31.93 8.97 15.29
CA ALA A 102 -31.73 8.73 16.73
C ALA A 102 -31.66 10.02 17.55
N LEU A 103 -31.08 11.08 16.98
CA LEU A 103 -30.87 12.37 17.68
C LEU A 103 -32.01 13.35 17.50
N GLN A 104 -33.04 13.02 16.72
CA GLN A 104 -34.23 13.85 16.46
C GLN A 104 -33.85 15.29 16.03
N VAL A 105 -32.87 15.41 15.17
CA VAL A 105 -32.37 16.70 14.67
C VAL A 105 -33.44 17.41 13.83
N PRO A 106 -33.52 18.76 13.84
CA PRO A 106 -34.40 19.50 12.98
C PRO A 106 -34.27 19.12 11.51
N ILE A 107 -35.41 18.91 10.86
CA ILE A 107 -35.50 18.26 9.53
C ILE A 107 -34.58 18.91 8.46
N VAL A 108 -34.43 20.23 8.50
CA VAL A 108 -33.60 20.97 7.53
C VAL A 108 -32.13 20.60 7.66
N HIS A 109 -31.59 20.50 8.89
CA HIS A 109 -30.22 20.10 9.14
C HIS A 109 -30.02 18.61 8.85
N ALA A 110 -30.99 17.77 9.25
CA ALA A 110 -30.96 16.34 8.97
C ALA A 110 -30.85 16.05 7.47
N ILE A 111 -31.62 16.73 6.63
CA ILE A 111 -31.58 16.55 5.16
C ILE A 111 -30.16 16.84 4.63
N ILE A 112 -29.54 17.95 5.03
CA ILE A 112 -28.19 18.33 4.55
C ILE A 112 -27.17 17.26 4.96
N HIS A 113 -27.18 16.81 6.22
CA HIS A 113 -26.22 15.82 6.71
C HIS A 113 -26.39 14.46 6.03
N ILE A 114 -27.64 14.03 5.85
CA ILE A 114 -27.97 12.79 5.14
C ILE A 114 -27.48 12.86 3.69
N LEU A 115 -27.74 13.97 2.98
CA LEU A 115 -27.27 14.15 1.62
C LEU A 115 -25.74 14.14 1.52
N CYS A 116 -25.06 14.84 2.42
CA CYS A 116 -23.58 14.82 2.47
C CYS A 116 -23.06 13.40 2.77
N GLY A 117 -23.68 12.68 3.69
CA GLY A 117 -23.33 11.30 4.01
C GLY A 117 -23.49 10.35 2.82
N PHE A 118 -24.60 10.45 2.10
CA PHE A 118 -24.85 9.65 0.90
C PHE A 118 -23.92 10.03 -0.27
N LEU A 119 -23.59 11.32 -0.44
CA LEU A 119 -22.61 11.77 -1.42
C LEU A 119 -21.24 11.17 -1.13
N LEU A 120 -20.80 11.20 0.14
CA LEU A 120 -19.54 10.57 0.55
C LEU A 120 -19.55 9.06 0.32
N SER A 121 -20.70 8.40 0.62
CA SER A 121 -20.88 6.97 0.31
C SER A 121 -20.77 6.68 -1.17
N ALA A 122 -21.38 7.49 -2.02
CA ALA A 122 -21.33 7.33 -3.47
C ALA A 122 -19.90 7.51 -4.02
N ILE A 123 -19.19 8.55 -3.56
CA ILE A 123 -17.79 8.77 -3.92
C ILE A 123 -16.93 7.58 -3.47
N SER A 124 -17.08 7.14 -2.22
CA SER A 124 -16.34 6.00 -1.67
C SER A 124 -16.65 4.69 -2.41
N PHE A 125 -17.90 4.50 -2.83
CA PHE A 125 -18.29 3.35 -3.66
C PHE A 125 -17.63 3.41 -5.04
N MET A 126 -17.65 4.56 -5.69
CA MET A 126 -16.97 4.74 -6.98
C MET A 126 -15.48 4.44 -6.85
N LEU A 127 -14.81 4.99 -5.84
CA LEU A 127 -13.40 4.73 -5.58
C LEU A 127 -13.12 3.25 -5.27
N TYR A 128 -14.02 2.60 -4.52
CA TYR A 128 -13.92 1.16 -4.24
C TYR A 128 -14.01 0.33 -5.52
N VAL A 129 -14.95 0.68 -6.42
CA VAL A 129 -15.14 -0.03 -7.69
C VAL A 129 -14.01 0.26 -8.68
N SER A 130 -13.50 1.49 -8.72
CA SER A 130 -12.39 1.91 -9.60
C SER A 130 -11.01 1.49 -9.09
N ASN A 131 -10.92 0.97 -7.86
CA ASN A 131 -9.65 0.58 -7.28
C ASN A 131 -8.97 -0.52 -8.11
N PRO A 132 -7.77 -0.27 -8.68
CA PRO A 132 -7.04 -1.26 -9.48
C PRO A 132 -6.61 -2.48 -8.64
N TRP A 133 -6.44 -2.30 -7.32
CA TRP A 133 -6.02 -3.37 -6.41
C TRP A 133 -7.21 -4.16 -5.83
N ARG A 134 -8.11 -4.62 -6.70
CA ARG A 134 -9.21 -5.51 -6.29
C ARG A 134 -8.66 -6.88 -5.90
N PRO A 135 -9.32 -7.62 -5.00
CA PRO A 135 -8.89 -8.97 -4.64
C PRO A 135 -8.84 -9.95 -5.81
N SER A 136 -9.65 -9.69 -6.85
CA SER A 136 -9.69 -10.48 -8.08
C SER A 136 -8.57 -10.15 -9.06
N SER A 137 -8.01 -8.93 -9.00
CA SER A 137 -6.94 -8.48 -9.89
C SER A 137 -5.56 -8.48 -9.24
N VAL A 138 -5.50 -8.66 -7.91
CA VAL A 138 -4.22 -8.67 -7.19
C VAL A 138 -3.61 -10.07 -7.26
N HIS A 139 -2.43 -10.15 -7.84
CA HIS A 139 -1.62 -11.36 -7.87
C HIS A 139 -1.21 -11.76 -6.43
N ARG A 140 -1.37 -13.04 -6.08
CA ARG A 140 -1.06 -13.59 -4.76
C ARG A 140 0.29 -14.32 -4.71
N GLY A 141 0.96 -14.40 -5.84
CA GLY A 141 2.28 -15.02 -5.96
C GLY A 141 3.41 -14.12 -5.46
N PRO A 142 4.65 -14.50 -5.77
CA PRO A 142 5.81 -13.69 -5.46
C PRO A 142 5.77 -12.36 -6.22
N PHE A 143 6.31 -11.31 -5.62
CA PHE A 143 6.50 -10.01 -6.27
C PHE A 143 7.78 -9.97 -7.08
N ILE A 144 8.83 -10.60 -6.60
CA ILE A 144 10.10 -10.75 -7.29
C ILE A 144 10.57 -12.18 -7.08
N VAL A 145 11.03 -12.80 -8.16
CA VAL A 145 11.76 -14.07 -8.12
C VAL A 145 13.16 -13.84 -8.67
N LEU A 146 14.14 -14.26 -7.91
CA LEU A 146 15.55 -14.23 -8.29
C LEU A 146 16.00 -15.65 -8.59
N SER A 147 16.30 -15.95 -9.83
CA SER A 147 16.85 -17.22 -10.28
C SER A 147 18.33 -17.09 -10.67
N PRO A 148 19.06 -18.19 -10.88
CA PRO A 148 20.45 -18.12 -11.36
C PRO A 148 20.60 -17.41 -12.72
N ASP A 149 19.61 -17.53 -13.59
CA ASP A 149 19.70 -17.07 -14.98
C ASP A 149 19.01 -15.72 -15.21
N HIS A 150 17.98 -15.39 -14.42
CA HIS A 150 17.18 -14.17 -14.61
C HIS A 150 16.52 -13.72 -13.29
N MET A 151 16.04 -12.51 -13.28
CA MET A 151 15.05 -12.07 -12.29
C MET A 151 13.67 -11.96 -12.96
N GLU A 152 12.61 -12.20 -12.18
CA GLU A 152 11.24 -11.99 -12.62
C GLU A 152 10.58 -10.96 -11.71
N ILE A 153 9.86 -10.02 -12.31
CA ILE A 153 9.06 -9.04 -11.59
C ILE A 153 7.59 -9.31 -11.89
N HIS A 154 6.79 -9.42 -10.83
CA HIS A 154 5.36 -9.68 -10.89
C HIS A 154 4.63 -8.51 -10.22
N PRO A 155 4.25 -7.45 -10.95
CA PRO A 155 3.45 -6.38 -10.41
C PRO A 155 2.14 -6.90 -9.82
N LEU A 156 1.61 -6.23 -8.78
CA LEU A 156 0.40 -6.72 -8.10
C LEU A 156 -0.82 -6.82 -9.00
N THR A 157 -0.91 -5.95 -10.00
CA THR A 157 -2.07 -5.83 -10.89
C THR A 157 -1.86 -6.50 -12.25
N ASP A 158 -0.65 -6.93 -12.53
CA ASP A 158 -0.31 -7.68 -13.74
C ASP A 158 -0.11 -9.15 -13.43
N SER A 159 -0.72 -10.02 -14.22
CA SER A 159 -0.62 -11.47 -14.08
C SER A 159 0.56 -12.06 -14.80
N SER A 160 1.16 -11.32 -15.73
CA SER A 160 2.30 -11.79 -16.52
C SER A 160 3.62 -11.44 -15.85
N PRO A 161 4.44 -12.44 -15.46
CA PRO A 161 5.78 -12.17 -15.00
C PRO A 161 6.62 -11.62 -16.14
N THR A 162 7.46 -10.64 -15.84
CA THR A 162 8.44 -10.14 -16.79
C THR A 162 9.81 -10.68 -16.41
N PRO A 163 10.32 -11.68 -17.13
CA PRO A 163 11.67 -12.19 -16.91
C PRO A 163 12.70 -11.24 -17.52
N ILE A 164 13.72 -10.91 -16.74
CA ILE A 164 14.83 -10.06 -17.16
C ILE A 164 16.13 -10.86 -16.95
N PRO A 165 16.76 -11.35 -18.04
CA PRO A 165 18.02 -12.09 -17.96
C PRO A 165 19.13 -11.25 -17.33
N TRP A 166 19.95 -11.86 -16.48
CA TRP A 166 21.10 -11.17 -15.87
C TRP A 166 22.12 -10.69 -16.89
N ASP A 167 22.23 -11.35 -18.03
CA ASP A 167 23.17 -11.00 -19.10
C ASP A 167 22.79 -9.69 -19.82
N MET A 168 21.57 -9.20 -19.61
CA MET A 168 21.14 -7.88 -20.04
C MET A 168 21.56 -6.77 -19.05
N HIS A 169 22.34 -7.07 -18.03
CA HIS A 169 22.83 -6.16 -17.00
C HIS A 169 21.78 -5.19 -16.47
N PRO A 170 20.63 -5.69 -15.95
CA PRO A 170 19.54 -4.82 -15.51
C PRO A 170 20.00 -3.85 -14.40
N ARG A 171 19.60 -2.59 -14.52
CA ARG A 171 19.92 -1.54 -13.54
C ARG A 171 18.67 -0.75 -13.21
N ILE A 172 18.45 -0.42 -11.94
CA ILE A 172 17.40 0.50 -11.54
C ILE A 172 17.90 1.92 -11.77
N GLU A 173 17.33 2.60 -12.77
CA GLU A 173 17.68 3.99 -13.09
C GLU A 173 17.03 4.97 -12.11
N GLY A 174 15.75 4.73 -11.77
CA GLY A 174 15.04 5.64 -10.89
C GLY A 174 13.63 5.22 -10.57
N PHE A 175 12.93 6.16 -9.95
CA PHE A 175 11.53 6.03 -9.59
C PHE A 175 10.81 7.31 -9.95
N THR A 176 9.62 7.18 -10.54
CA THR A 176 8.68 8.27 -10.74
C THR A 176 7.44 8.03 -9.91
N ALA A 177 6.95 9.09 -9.25
CA ALA A 177 5.64 9.04 -8.64
C ALA A 177 4.61 9.39 -9.73
N GLU A 178 3.64 8.54 -9.91
CA GLU A 178 2.45 8.86 -10.68
C GLU A 178 1.44 9.47 -9.72
N ASP A 179 1.23 10.78 -9.87
CA ASP A 179 0.37 11.59 -9.00
C ASP A 179 -1.12 11.42 -9.39
N ASP A 180 -1.64 10.19 -9.28
CA ASP A 180 -3.08 10.02 -9.19
C ASP A 180 -3.52 10.39 -7.77
N ILE A 181 -4.46 11.33 -7.67
CA ILE A 181 -4.99 11.82 -6.39
C ILE A 181 -5.55 10.69 -5.53
N PHE A 182 -6.16 9.68 -6.17
CA PHE A 182 -6.84 8.59 -5.47
C PHE A 182 -5.99 7.32 -5.36
N PHE A 183 -5.15 7.08 -6.35
CA PHE A 183 -4.35 5.85 -6.46
C PHE A 183 -2.88 6.14 -6.77
N PRO A 184 -2.19 6.98 -5.95
CA PRO A 184 -0.80 7.27 -6.21
C PRO A 184 0.00 5.98 -6.22
N CYS A 185 0.74 5.74 -7.28
CA CYS A 185 1.65 4.62 -7.41
C CYS A 185 3.08 5.12 -7.60
N MET A 186 4.04 4.24 -7.35
CA MET A 186 5.45 4.51 -7.60
C MET A 186 5.93 3.56 -8.68
N LEU A 187 6.34 4.14 -9.79
CA LEU A 187 6.86 3.41 -10.93
C LEU A 187 8.38 3.31 -10.82
N MET A 188 8.89 2.11 -10.98
CA MET A 188 10.32 1.81 -11.02
C MET A 188 10.73 1.65 -12.48
N HIS A 189 11.81 2.32 -12.85
CA HIS A 189 12.43 2.23 -14.17
C HIS A 189 13.66 1.34 -14.10
N ILE A 190 13.68 0.32 -14.95
CA ILE A 190 14.81 -0.60 -15.10
C ILE A 190 15.32 -0.51 -16.51
N SER A 191 16.56 -0.05 -16.67
CA SER A 191 17.30 -0.18 -17.92
C SER A 191 17.90 -1.57 -18.04
N ALA A 192 18.05 -2.07 -19.25
CA ALA A 192 18.72 -3.33 -19.52
C ALA A 192 19.35 -3.27 -20.93
N ASP A 193 20.52 -3.91 -21.10
CA ASP A 193 21.23 -3.92 -22.37
C ASP A 193 20.36 -4.52 -23.47
N GLY A 194 20.28 -3.86 -24.62
CA GLY A 194 19.51 -4.29 -25.77
C GLY A 194 18.04 -3.87 -25.75
N LEU A 195 17.61 -3.11 -24.76
CA LEU A 195 16.31 -2.45 -24.77
C LEU A 195 16.45 -0.99 -25.19
N ASP A 196 15.54 -0.55 -26.07
CA ASP A 196 15.49 0.86 -26.52
C ASP A 196 14.81 1.76 -25.49
N GLU A 197 13.96 1.17 -24.63
CA GLU A 197 13.21 1.89 -23.58
C GLU A 197 13.33 1.14 -22.24
N ASP A 198 13.24 1.90 -21.14
CA ASP A 198 13.22 1.34 -19.80
C ASP A 198 11.97 0.48 -19.57
N LEU A 199 12.13 -0.62 -18.85
CA LEU A 199 11.02 -1.37 -18.31
C LEU A 199 10.44 -0.63 -17.11
N VAL A 200 9.13 -0.42 -17.10
CA VAL A 200 8.44 0.34 -16.05
C VAL A 200 7.53 -0.58 -15.26
N PHE A 201 7.72 -0.61 -13.93
CA PHE A 201 6.96 -1.48 -13.04
C PHE A 201 6.31 -0.69 -11.90
N ASP A 202 5.03 -0.97 -11.63
CA ASP A 202 4.34 -0.47 -10.44
C ASP A 202 4.90 -1.19 -9.19
N MET A 203 5.52 -0.40 -8.31
CA MET A 203 6.11 -0.87 -7.05
C MET A 203 5.11 -0.94 -5.89
N THR A 204 3.82 -0.76 -6.14
CA THR A 204 2.78 -0.92 -5.13
C THR A 204 2.83 -2.33 -4.54
N GLY A 205 2.93 -2.39 -3.22
CA GLY A 205 3.06 -3.68 -2.53
C GLY A 205 4.46 -4.28 -2.54
N SER A 206 5.46 -3.57 -3.02
CA SER A 206 6.86 -4.01 -2.92
C SER A 206 7.19 -4.48 -1.50
N PRO A 207 7.84 -5.65 -1.34
CA PRO A 207 8.21 -6.19 -0.04
C PRO A 207 9.32 -5.41 0.65
N MET A 208 10.03 -4.55 -0.08
CA MET A 208 11.21 -3.84 0.41
C MET A 208 11.29 -2.40 -0.09
N ARG A 209 12.22 -1.64 0.49
CA ARG A 209 12.59 -0.31 -0.01
C ARG A 209 13.34 -0.45 -1.33
N PHE A 210 13.15 0.51 -2.24
CA PHE A 210 13.81 0.49 -3.54
C PHE A 210 15.35 0.47 -3.44
N VAL A 211 15.92 1.16 -2.43
CA VAL A 211 17.39 1.16 -2.20
C VAL A 211 17.91 -0.25 -1.95
N LEU A 212 17.14 -1.06 -1.20
CA LEU A 212 17.51 -2.46 -0.95
C LEU A 212 17.33 -3.32 -2.20
N LEU A 213 16.30 -3.05 -2.98
CA LEU A 213 16.09 -3.75 -4.25
C LEU A 213 17.20 -3.41 -5.25
N ARG A 214 17.54 -2.13 -5.37
CA ARG A 214 18.66 -1.69 -6.21
C ARG A 214 19.96 -2.39 -5.79
N ARG A 215 20.29 -2.36 -4.51
CA ARG A 215 21.49 -3.05 -3.97
C ARG A 215 21.47 -4.53 -4.32
N LEU A 216 20.33 -5.18 -4.21
CA LEU A 216 20.17 -6.59 -4.49
C LEU A 216 20.42 -6.91 -5.98
N ILE A 217 19.84 -6.12 -6.88
CA ILE A 217 20.01 -6.28 -8.33
C ILE A 217 21.47 -5.99 -8.71
N ASP A 218 22.01 -4.85 -8.27
CA ASP A 218 23.39 -4.47 -8.56
C ASP A 218 24.37 -5.54 -8.09
N TYR A 219 24.15 -6.14 -6.91
CA TYR A 219 25.00 -7.21 -6.40
C TYR A 219 25.04 -8.43 -7.33
N PHE A 220 23.90 -8.90 -7.84
CA PHE A 220 23.86 -10.06 -8.73
C PHE A 220 24.27 -9.74 -10.17
N VAL A 221 24.16 -8.50 -10.59
CA VAL A 221 24.73 -8.04 -11.86
C VAL A 221 26.27 -8.01 -11.79
N ASP A 222 26.81 -7.44 -10.71
CA ASP A 222 28.26 -7.26 -10.54
C ASP A 222 29.00 -8.56 -10.15
N LYS A 223 28.28 -9.57 -9.61
CA LYS A 223 28.85 -10.84 -9.13
C LYS A 223 28.13 -12.05 -9.72
N PRO A 224 28.39 -12.35 -11.01
CA PRO A 224 27.72 -13.46 -11.71
C PRO A 224 27.98 -14.83 -11.07
N GLU A 225 29.15 -15.02 -10.42
CA GLU A 225 29.49 -16.26 -9.72
C GLU A 225 28.59 -16.55 -8.51
N GLU A 226 27.98 -15.52 -7.92
CA GLU A 226 27.10 -15.66 -6.78
C GLU A 226 25.67 -16.08 -7.17
N ARG A 227 25.30 -15.91 -8.45
CA ARG A 227 23.96 -16.25 -8.98
C ARG A 227 23.62 -17.73 -8.81
N ALA A 228 24.62 -18.60 -8.92
CA ALA A 228 24.44 -20.04 -8.71
C ALA A 228 23.91 -20.40 -7.30
N LYS A 229 24.12 -19.53 -6.30
CA LYS A 229 23.61 -19.71 -4.95
C LYS A 229 22.11 -19.48 -4.85
N LEU A 230 21.49 -18.72 -5.77
CA LEU A 230 20.07 -18.44 -5.78
C LEU A 230 19.20 -19.70 -5.95
N GLY A 231 19.74 -20.75 -6.60
CA GLY A 231 19.09 -22.04 -6.69
C GLY A 231 19.35 -22.98 -5.53
N ARG A 232 19.97 -22.51 -4.42
CA ARG A 232 20.39 -23.32 -3.28
C ARG A 232 19.97 -22.68 -1.96
N PRO A 233 19.87 -23.44 -0.85
CA PRO A 233 19.53 -22.89 0.49
C PRO A 233 20.41 -21.73 0.95
N GLU A 234 21.69 -21.71 0.53
CA GLU A 234 22.65 -20.64 0.83
C GLU A 234 22.21 -19.29 0.26
N GLY A 235 21.48 -19.30 -0.86
CA GLY A 235 20.94 -18.10 -1.48
C GLY A 235 19.98 -17.32 -0.59
N ALA A 236 19.18 -18.01 0.22
CA ALA A 236 18.29 -17.35 1.16
C ALA A 236 19.05 -16.56 2.22
N GLN A 237 20.17 -17.10 2.71
CA GLN A 237 21.03 -16.41 3.68
C GLN A 237 21.72 -15.21 3.03
N LEU A 238 22.23 -15.38 1.81
CA LEU A 238 22.87 -14.31 1.04
C LEU A 238 21.90 -13.16 0.79
N VAL A 239 20.70 -13.44 0.27
CA VAL A 239 19.67 -12.42 0.02
C VAL A 239 19.29 -11.70 1.31
N ARG A 240 19.08 -12.43 2.42
CA ARG A 240 18.79 -11.82 3.72
C ARG A 240 19.91 -10.91 4.19
N SER A 241 21.17 -11.32 4.05
CA SER A 241 22.32 -10.50 4.46
C SER A 241 22.41 -9.19 3.68
N LEU A 242 22.14 -9.22 2.37
CA LEU A 242 22.10 -8.03 1.50
C LEU A 242 20.98 -7.07 1.88
N LEU A 243 19.84 -7.62 2.33
CA LEU A 243 18.67 -6.84 2.71
C LEU A 243 18.73 -6.27 4.13
N THR A 244 19.58 -6.80 4.99
CA THR A 244 19.77 -6.36 6.38
C THR A 244 21.02 -5.51 6.58
N ALA A 245 21.93 -5.48 5.63
CA ALA A 245 23.12 -4.62 5.68
C ALA A 245 22.73 -3.14 5.76
N PRO A 246 23.35 -2.34 6.64
CA PRO A 246 23.05 -0.92 6.85
C PRO A 246 23.30 -0.06 5.61
#